data_24ef5469b9df80348a75141c6e66cba4
#
_entry.id   24ef5469b9df80348a75141c6e66cba4
#
_cell.length_a   1.000
_cell.length_b   1.000
_cell.length_c   1.000
_cell.angle_alpha   90.00
_cell.angle_beta   90.00
_cell.angle_gamma   90.00
#
_symmetry.space_group_name_H-M   'P 1'
#
loop_
_entity.id
_entity.type
_entity.pdbx_description
1 polymer ?
#
loop_
_entity_poly.entity_id
_entity_poly.type
_entity_poly.pdbx_seq_one_letter_code
_entity_poly.pdbx_strand_id
1 'polypeptide(L)' 'MDKVKTQTIKKKEVVDELKNVIRQNYVLLIDEAQDGIILRYLNGQKFLLRVEEVF' A
#
# COMPACT_ATOMS: atom_id res chain seq x y z
N MET A 1 26.09 -1.56 -4.47
CA MET A 1 25.54 -1.73 -4.51
C MET A 1 24.87 -2.76 -4.11
N ASP A 2 24.93 -3.47 -3.70
CA ASP A 2 24.35 -4.43 -3.29
C ASP A 2 23.76 -4.43 -2.02
N LYS A 3 23.69 -3.36 -1.39
CA LYS A 3 23.10 -3.19 -0.22
C LYS A 3 21.71 -3.49 -0.20
N VAL A 4 21.02 -3.22 -1.23
CA VAL A 4 19.60 -3.45 -1.33
C VAL A 4 19.28 -4.88 -1.05
N LYS A 5 20.14 -5.79 -1.43
CA LYS A 5 19.81 -7.14 -1.28
C LYS A 5 19.84 -7.63 0.13
N THR A 6 20.50 -6.93 0.99
CA THR A 6 20.61 -7.41 2.36
C THR A 6 19.65 -6.73 3.30
N GLN A 7 18.84 -5.79 2.80
CA GLN A 7 17.90 -5.09 3.66
C GLN A 7 16.60 -5.82 3.74
N THR A 8 16.03 -5.85 4.92
CA THR A 8 14.70 -6.40 5.13
C THR A 8 13.70 -5.27 4.94
N ILE A 9 12.74 -5.48 4.07
CA ILE A 9 11.72 -4.49 3.80
C ILE A 9 10.54 -4.75 4.73
N LYS A 10 10.13 -3.73 5.46
CA LYS A 10 9.03 -3.87 6.40
C LYS A 10 7.71 -3.70 5.69
N LYS A 11 6.70 -4.39 6.21
CA LYS A 11 5.36 -4.31 5.64
C LYS A 11 4.88 -2.86 5.56
N LYS A 12 5.18 -2.07 6.58
CA LYS A 12 4.76 -0.68 6.59
C LYS A 12 5.33 0.09 5.42
N GLU A 13 6.57 -0.20 5.04
CA GLU A 13 7.20 0.45 3.91
C GLU A 13 6.50 0.12 2.61
N VAL A 14 6.08 -1.14 2.46
CA VAL A 14 5.37 -1.57 1.27
C VAL A 14 4.02 -0.86 1.20
N VAL A 15 3.32 -0.77 2.33
CA VAL A 15 2.03 -0.10 2.39
C VAL A 15 2.18 1.38 2.02
N ASP A 16 3.21 2.04 2.54
CA ASP A 16 3.42 3.46 2.25
C ASP A 16 3.72 3.68 0.77
N GLU A 17 4.49 2.79 0.18
CA GLU A 17 4.81 2.87 -1.23
C GLU A 17 3.54 2.71 -2.07
N LEU A 18 2.69 1.74 -1.72
CA LEU A 18 1.45 1.53 -2.42
C LEU A 18 0.55 2.75 -2.35
N LYS A 19 0.47 3.38 -1.18
CA LYS A 19 -0.35 4.58 -1.04
C LYS A 19 0.14 5.68 -1.98
N ASN A 20 1.45 5.87 -2.07
CA ASN A 20 2.00 6.90 -2.92
C ASN A 20 1.71 6.64 -4.40
N VAL A 21 1.90 5.42 -4.83
CA VAL A 21 1.66 5.06 -6.23
C VAL A 21 0.20 5.23 -6.60
N ILE A 22 -0.71 4.79 -5.73
CA ILE A 22 -2.12 4.89 -6.01
C ILE A 22 -2.58 6.33 -6.04
N ARG A 23 -2.08 7.16 -5.11
CA ARG A 23 -2.46 8.56 -5.09
C ARG A 23 -2.04 9.30 -6.35
N GLN A 24 -0.95 8.88 -6.96
CA GLN A 24 -0.48 9.53 -8.17
C GLN A 24 -1.36 9.22 -9.37
N ASN A 25 -2.05 8.09 -9.33
CA ASN A 25 -2.78 7.63 -10.50
C ASN A 25 -4.29 7.72 -10.41
N TYR A 26 -4.83 7.91 -9.20
CA TYR A 26 -6.28 7.88 -9.04
C TYR A 26 -6.75 8.97 -8.07
N VAL A 27 -7.95 9.44 -8.29
CA VAL A 27 -8.58 10.40 -7.38
C VAL A 27 -9.45 9.61 -6.42
N LEU A 28 -8.98 9.45 -5.19
CA LEU A 28 -9.70 8.68 -4.19
C LEU A 28 -9.15 9.00 -2.81
N LEU A 29 -9.81 8.47 -1.80
CA LEU A 29 -9.34 8.59 -0.43
C LEU A 29 -8.74 7.26 -0.01
N ILE A 30 -7.65 7.32 0.74
CA ILE A 30 -6.99 6.11 1.20
C ILE A 30 -6.97 6.12 2.71
N ASP A 31 -7.52 5.06 3.32
CA ASP A 31 -7.49 4.88 4.75
C ASP A 31 -6.56 3.74 5.09
N GLU A 32 -5.99 3.76 6.26
CA GLU A 32 -5.13 2.68 6.69
C GLU A 32 -5.95 1.59 7.34
N ALA A 33 -5.60 0.35 7.05
CA ALA A 33 -6.17 -0.80 7.70
C ALA A 33 -5.06 -1.54 8.42
N GLN A 34 -5.42 -2.52 9.19
CA GLN A 34 -4.45 -3.22 10.01
C GLN A 34 -3.36 -3.87 9.17
N ASP A 35 -3.72 -4.52 8.09
CA ASP A 35 -2.75 -5.22 7.26
C ASP A 35 -2.72 -4.69 5.83
N GLY A 36 -3.09 -3.45 5.63
CA GLY A 36 -3.10 -2.91 4.28
C GLY A 36 -3.77 -1.56 4.21
N ILE A 37 -4.50 -1.32 3.14
CA ILE A 37 -5.15 -0.04 2.94
C ILE A 37 -6.55 -0.23 2.40
N ILE A 38 -7.41 0.74 2.66
CA ILE A 38 -8.76 0.75 2.13
C ILE A 38 -8.83 1.89 1.12
N LEU A 39 -9.25 1.57 -0.09
CA LEU A 39 -9.40 2.55 -1.15
C LEU A 39 -10.86 2.93 -1.25
N ARG A 40 -11.15 4.22 -1.10
CA ARG A 40 -12.52 4.71 -1.22
C ARG A 40 -12.61 5.60 -2.44
N TYR A 41 -13.33 5.13 -3.44
CA TYR A 41 -13.48 5.87 -4.68
C TYR A 41 -14.65 6.86 -4.57
N LEU A 42 -14.59 7.89 -5.39
CA LEU A 42 -15.62 8.94 -5.34
C LEU A 42 -17.01 8.44 -5.70
N ASN A 43 -17.08 7.35 -6.44
CA ASN A 43 -18.37 6.80 -6.82
C ASN A 43 -18.99 5.93 -5.73
N GLY A 44 -18.34 5.85 -4.57
CA GLY A 44 -18.89 5.10 -3.44
C GLY A 44 -18.30 3.70 -3.29
N GLN A 45 -17.54 3.23 -4.24
CA GLN A 45 -16.96 1.91 -4.13
C GLN A 45 -15.80 1.91 -3.17
N LYS A 46 -15.62 0.81 -2.44
CA LYS A 46 -14.53 0.64 -1.50
C LYS A 46 -13.87 -0.69 -1.75
N PHE A 47 -12.55 -0.70 -1.67
CA PHE A 47 -11.78 -1.93 -1.83
C PHE A 47 -10.75 -2.04 -0.73
N LEU A 48 -10.51 -3.25 -0.26
CA LEU A 48 -9.48 -3.51 0.74
C LEU A 48 -8.32 -4.21 0.07
N LEU A 49 -7.14 -3.61 0.17
CA LEU A 49 -5.93 -4.25 -0.30
C LEU A 49 -5.13 -4.70 0.90
N ARG A 50 -4.86 -5.98 0.98
CA ARG A 50 -4.09 -6.54 2.09
C ARG A 50 -2.67 -6.80 1.65
N VAL A 51 -1.73 -6.56 2.55
CA VAL A 51 -0.31 -6.80 2.28
C VAL A 51 0.16 -7.90 3.22
N GLU A 52 0.67 -8.97 2.63
CA GLU A 52 1.18 -10.08 3.40
C GLU A 52 2.52 -10.48 2.86
N GLU A 53 3.45 -10.77 3.76
CA GLU A 53 4.74 -11.27 3.33
C GLU A 53 4.62 -12.76 3.02
N VAL A 54 5.17 -13.17 1.90
CA VAL A 54 5.08 -14.56 1.45
C VAL A 54 6.49 -15.12 1.43
N PHE A 55 6.65 -16.32 1.97
CA PHE A 55 7.97 -16.93 2.05
C PHE A 55 8.15 -18.02 1.00
#